data_dd105e7e600a6b3790ae7e36b52ed63f
#
_entry.id   dd105e7e600a6b3790ae7e36b52ed63f
#
_cell.length_a   1.000
_cell.length_b   1.000
_cell.length_c   1.000
_cell.angle_alpha   90.00
_cell.angle_beta   90.00
_cell.angle_gamma   90.00
#
_symmetry.space_group_name_H-M   'P 1'
#
loop_
_entity.id
_entity.type
_entity.pdbx_description
1 polymer ?
#
loop_
_entity_poly.entity_id
_entity_poly.type
_entity_poly.pdbx_seq_one_letter_code
_entity_poly.pdbx_strand_id
1 'polypeptide(L)'
;LVKTSNDLNRYFIIYVLSTFFGNLSLWIYLPKYIKKTNIKDLNIIRHIRPILMLFIPQIATQIYTVLDKTMIGAIIADKAEVGYYEQAQKIIKLLLTIATSLGTVMMPRIASTFASGNKQKVREYMNNSFTFIIMLVLPLMFGIISISNNFVPLFYGAGYGKVTPLLCILSPIVVLIGLSNVTGTQFLLPTKQQNKYTLSVIIGAIVNFTLNLILIKKFASIGASIATVIAELSVTITQFILIRKEVQALEVFKKSYKYMIAAIIMFICSNFIDCLISSNLLSIFLQTSISIIIYFGVL
;
A
#
# COMPACT_ATOMS: atom_id res chain seq x y z
N LEU A 1 25.97 -2.46 -16.34
CA LEU A 1 26.89 -2.84 -15.25
C LEU A 1 26.59 -4.26 -14.74
N VAL A 2 25.32 -4.66 -14.69
CA VAL A 2 24.86 -5.99 -14.27
C VAL A 2 24.22 -6.67 -15.47
N LYS A 3 24.86 -7.73 -16.01
CA LYS A 3 24.39 -8.40 -17.22
C LYS A 3 24.13 -9.90 -17.03
N THR A 4 24.79 -10.51 -16.06
CA THR A 4 24.73 -11.96 -15.81
C THR A 4 24.53 -12.26 -14.32
N SER A 5 24.14 -13.49 -14.00
CA SER A 5 24.03 -13.95 -12.61
C SER A 5 25.34 -13.86 -11.82
N ASN A 6 26.50 -13.86 -12.50
CA ASN A 6 27.81 -13.72 -11.87
C ASN A 6 28.09 -12.28 -11.39
N ASP A 7 27.31 -11.30 -11.84
CA ASP A 7 27.44 -9.89 -11.42
C ASP A 7 26.66 -9.58 -10.14
N LEU A 8 26.18 -10.58 -9.42
CA LEU A 8 25.38 -10.41 -8.20
C LEU A 8 26.08 -9.52 -7.16
N ASN A 9 27.38 -9.73 -6.93
CA ASN A 9 28.15 -8.91 -5.99
C ASN A 9 28.23 -7.43 -6.44
N ARG A 10 28.37 -7.18 -7.74
CA ARG A 10 28.35 -5.81 -8.29
C ARG A 10 26.98 -5.16 -8.09
N TYR A 11 25.90 -5.91 -8.30
CA TYR A 11 24.55 -5.43 -8.03
C TYR A 11 24.39 -5.01 -6.57
N PHE A 12 24.80 -5.85 -5.62
CA PHE A 12 24.73 -5.53 -4.19
C PHE A 12 25.54 -4.30 -3.82
N ILE A 13 26.76 -4.18 -4.32
CA ILE A 13 27.62 -3.01 -4.04
C ILE A 13 26.95 -1.72 -4.56
N ILE A 14 26.45 -1.73 -5.80
CA ILE A 14 25.78 -0.56 -6.39
C ILE A 14 24.55 -0.20 -5.58
N TYR A 15 23.72 -1.19 -5.21
CA TYR A 15 22.50 -0.97 -4.42
C TYR A 15 22.82 -0.38 -3.05
N VAL A 16 23.77 -0.97 -2.32
CA VAL A 16 24.17 -0.50 -0.99
C VAL A 16 24.74 0.92 -1.05
N LEU A 17 25.66 1.18 -1.97
CA LEU A 17 26.27 2.51 -2.12
C LEU A 17 25.24 3.56 -2.53
N SER A 18 24.35 3.27 -3.47
CA SER A 18 23.28 4.19 -3.88
C SER A 18 22.37 4.55 -2.71
N THR A 19 21.97 3.55 -1.93
CA THR A 19 21.11 3.75 -0.75
C THR A 19 21.86 4.53 0.34
N PHE A 20 23.12 4.20 0.59
CA PHE A 20 23.96 4.87 1.59
C PHE A 20 24.16 6.37 1.25
N PHE A 21 24.62 6.66 0.03
CA PHE A 21 24.83 8.06 -0.39
C PHE A 21 23.53 8.84 -0.53
N GLY A 22 22.42 8.19 -0.97
CA GLY A 22 21.10 8.79 -0.99
C GLY A 22 20.65 9.25 0.40
N ASN A 23 20.82 8.38 1.41
CA ASN A 23 20.49 8.74 2.79
C ASN A 23 21.46 9.75 3.37
N LEU A 24 22.77 9.65 3.08
CA LEU A 24 23.79 10.58 3.54
C LEU A 24 23.54 11.99 3.02
N SER A 25 23.03 12.16 1.79
CA SER A 25 22.70 13.47 1.23
C SER A 25 21.67 14.24 2.07
N LEU A 26 20.79 13.57 2.80
CA LEU A 26 19.81 14.19 3.69
C LEU A 26 20.48 14.87 4.90
N TRP A 27 21.65 14.40 5.31
CA TRP A 27 22.40 14.98 6.43
C TRP A 27 22.92 16.39 6.14
N ILE A 28 23.06 16.77 4.85
CA ILE A 28 23.45 18.11 4.44
C ILE A 28 22.44 19.16 4.94
N TYR A 29 21.15 18.79 5.02
CA TYR A 29 20.08 19.66 5.50
C TYR A 29 19.92 19.67 7.02
N LEU A 30 20.49 18.69 7.72
CA LEU A 30 20.32 18.49 9.15
C LEU A 30 20.76 19.71 9.99
N PRO A 31 21.89 20.40 9.72
CA PRO A 31 22.35 21.55 10.50
C PRO A 31 21.34 22.72 10.56
N LYS A 32 20.43 22.85 9.57
CA LYS A 32 19.39 23.87 9.56
C LYS A 32 18.32 23.66 10.64
N TYR A 33 18.15 22.43 11.09
CA TYR A 33 17.05 22.03 11.99
C TYR A 33 17.51 21.64 13.38
N ILE A 34 18.82 21.42 13.58
CA ILE A 34 19.39 21.01 14.87
C ILE A 34 20.01 22.22 15.57
N LYS A 35 19.60 22.45 16.83
CA LYS A 35 20.27 23.38 17.75
C LYS A 35 21.16 22.57 18.70
N LYS A 36 22.36 23.09 18.98
CA LYS A 36 23.23 22.54 20.04
C LYS A 36 22.52 22.69 21.37
N THR A 37 22.18 21.58 22.01
CA THR A 37 21.56 21.52 23.33
C THR A 37 22.52 20.82 24.29
N ASN A 38 22.55 21.25 25.54
CA ASN A 38 23.40 20.63 26.57
C ASN A 38 22.85 19.22 26.88
N ILE A 39 23.70 18.19 26.84
CA ILE A 39 23.30 16.80 27.08
C ILE A 39 22.64 16.63 28.47
N LYS A 40 23.04 17.47 29.43
CA LYS A 40 22.48 17.45 30.82
C LYS A 40 21.00 17.88 30.88
N ASP A 41 20.52 18.63 29.86
CA ASP A 41 19.13 19.13 29.82
C ASP A 41 18.20 18.16 29.08
N LEU A 42 18.74 17.04 28.56
CA LEU A 42 17.99 16.06 27.81
C LEU A 42 17.32 15.03 28.75
N ASN A 43 16.00 15.09 28.84
CA ASN A 43 15.22 14.06 29.54
C ASN A 43 14.79 12.97 28.56
N ILE A 44 15.68 12.02 28.31
CA ILE A 44 15.47 10.91 27.34
C ILE A 44 14.28 10.04 27.74
N ILE A 45 14.10 9.80 29.05
CA ILE A 45 13.05 8.92 29.58
C ILE A 45 11.65 9.40 29.19
N ARG A 46 11.43 10.72 29.17
CA ARG A 46 10.15 11.33 28.76
C ARG A 46 9.74 10.95 27.33
N HIS A 47 10.72 10.68 26.46
CA HIS A 47 10.48 10.38 25.05
C HIS A 47 10.29 8.89 24.76
N ILE A 48 10.65 7.98 25.69
CA ILE A 48 10.57 6.53 25.49
C ILE A 48 9.12 6.09 25.23
N ARG A 49 8.18 6.53 26.08
CA ARG A 49 6.77 6.13 25.94
C ARG A 49 6.13 6.57 24.62
N PRO A 50 6.24 7.84 24.17
CA PRO A 50 5.75 8.23 22.83
C PRO A 50 6.43 7.48 21.68
N ILE A 51 7.75 7.23 21.79
CA ILE A 51 8.49 6.48 20.76
C ILE A 51 7.94 5.04 20.66
N LEU A 52 7.79 4.33 21.78
CA LEU A 52 7.25 2.97 21.76
C LEU A 52 5.83 2.91 21.22
N MET A 53 4.97 3.88 21.54
CA MET A 53 3.61 3.93 21.02
C MET A 53 3.55 4.06 19.50
N LEU A 54 4.51 4.73 18.87
CA LEU A 54 4.61 4.87 17.43
C LEU A 54 5.40 3.72 16.77
N PHE A 55 6.34 3.13 17.52
CA PHE A 55 7.22 2.09 17.03
C PHE A 55 6.54 0.72 16.92
N ILE A 56 5.68 0.39 17.90
CA ILE A 56 4.98 -0.92 17.92
C ILE A 56 4.15 -1.16 16.66
N PRO A 57 3.29 -0.23 16.18
CA PRO A 57 2.58 -0.42 14.91
C PRO A 57 3.50 -0.58 13.71
N GLN A 58 4.60 0.17 13.67
CA GLN A 58 5.58 0.08 12.59
C GLN A 58 6.27 -1.29 12.57
N ILE A 59 6.69 -1.80 13.73
CA ILE A 59 7.23 -3.16 13.82
C ILE A 59 6.21 -4.19 13.36
N ALA A 60 4.97 -4.12 13.86
CA ALA A 60 3.93 -5.06 13.47
C ALA A 60 3.72 -5.08 11.95
N THR A 61 3.66 -3.91 11.30
CA THR A 61 3.56 -3.79 9.83
C THR A 61 4.78 -4.38 9.13
N GLN A 62 5.98 -4.07 9.59
CA GLN A 62 7.23 -4.59 9.00
C GLN A 62 7.35 -6.11 9.16
N ILE A 63 6.94 -6.64 10.32
CA ILE A 63 6.97 -8.09 10.56
C ILE A 63 6.14 -8.81 9.51
N TYR A 64 4.87 -8.46 9.31
CA TYR A 64 4.05 -9.22 8.37
C TYR A 64 4.45 -9.00 6.90
N THR A 65 4.92 -7.81 6.51
CA THR A 65 5.38 -7.56 5.13
C THR A 65 6.67 -8.29 4.76
N VAL A 66 7.56 -8.54 5.74
CA VAL A 66 8.80 -9.32 5.55
C VAL A 66 8.53 -10.80 5.78
N LEU A 67 7.65 -11.12 6.73
CA LEU A 67 7.34 -12.48 7.14
C LEU A 67 6.76 -13.31 5.99
N ASP A 68 5.91 -12.73 5.16
CA ASP A 68 5.35 -13.40 3.97
C ASP A 68 6.45 -14.02 3.12
N LYS A 69 7.47 -13.22 2.76
CA LYS A 69 8.60 -13.67 1.94
C LYS A 69 9.45 -14.72 2.64
N THR A 70 9.70 -14.50 3.93
CA THR A 70 10.47 -15.44 4.76
C THR A 70 9.75 -16.77 4.87
N MET A 71 8.43 -16.77 5.07
CA MET A 71 7.62 -17.97 5.14
C MET A 71 7.55 -18.70 3.80
N ILE A 72 7.35 -18.00 2.67
CA ILE A 72 7.42 -18.61 1.35
C ILE A 72 8.79 -19.28 1.18
N GLY A 73 9.88 -18.56 1.45
CA GLY A 73 11.24 -19.08 1.31
C GLY A 73 11.57 -20.25 2.25
N ALA A 74 10.95 -20.31 3.44
CA ALA A 74 11.18 -21.39 4.40
C ALA A 74 10.33 -22.64 4.09
N ILE A 75 9.08 -22.46 3.63
CA ILE A 75 8.11 -23.54 3.46
C ILE A 75 8.20 -24.16 2.08
N ILE A 76 8.45 -23.36 1.03
CA ILE A 76 8.42 -23.81 -0.36
C ILE A 76 9.84 -24.10 -0.86
N ALA A 77 10.01 -25.27 -1.48
CA ALA A 77 11.31 -25.69 -2.03
C ALA A 77 11.75 -24.83 -3.23
N ASP A 78 10.79 -24.46 -4.10
CA ASP A 78 11.07 -23.58 -5.24
C ASP A 78 11.23 -22.13 -4.78
N LYS A 79 12.49 -21.66 -4.76
CA LYS A 79 12.84 -20.30 -4.35
C LYS A 79 12.39 -19.22 -5.34
N ALA A 80 12.03 -19.57 -6.57
CA ALA A 80 11.48 -18.65 -7.54
C ALA A 80 10.14 -18.05 -7.07
N GLU A 81 9.38 -18.77 -6.24
CA GLU A 81 8.12 -18.30 -5.65
C GLU A 81 8.28 -17.00 -4.83
N VAL A 82 9.39 -16.87 -4.10
CA VAL A 82 9.73 -15.64 -3.37
C VAL A 82 9.96 -14.49 -4.35
N GLY A 83 10.66 -14.78 -5.46
CA GLY A 83 10.93 -13.80 -6.51
C GLY A 83 9.64 -13.30 -7.17
N TYR A 84 8.74 -14.19 -7.56
CA TYR A 84 7.45 -13.82 -8.17
C TYR A 84 6.61 -12.96 -7.24
N TYR A 85 6.49 -13.36 -5.97
CA TYR A 85 5.77 -12.60 -4.96
C TYR A 85 6.38 -11.21 -4.74
N GLU A 86 7.71 -11.11 -4.68
CA GLU A 86 8.40 -9.84 -4.52
C GLU A 86 8.19 -8.89 -5.69
N GLN A 87 8.24 -9.40 -6.94
CA GLN A 87 7.99 -8.56 -8.11
C GLN A 87 6.56 -8.05 -8.15
N ALA A 88 5.57 -8.91 -7.84
CA ALA A 88 4.18 -8.46 -7.73
C ALA A 88 4.01 -7.39 -6.64
N GLN A 89 4.59 -7.60 -5.45
CA GLN A 89 4.56 -6.60 -4.37
C GLN A 89 5.20 -5.26 -4.75
N LYS A 90 6.29 -5.27 -5.53
CA LYS A 90 6.93 -4.01 -5.98
C LYS A 90 5.97 -3.16 -6.81
N ILE A 91 5.24 -3.77 -7.74
CA ILE A 91 4.24 -3.06 -8.54
C ILE A 91 3.11 -2.52 -7.68
N ILE A 92 2.56 -3.35 -6.79
CA ILE A 92 1.51 -2.89 -5.85
C ILE A 92 1.99 -1.75 -4.97
N LYS A 93 3.23 -1.79 -4.47
CA LYS A 93 3.82 -0.69 -3.67
C LYS A 93 3.94 0.62 -4.44
N LEU A 94 4.23 0.58 -5.74
CA LEU A 94 4.22 1.80 -6.57
C LEU A 94 2.83 2.42 -6.60
N LEU A 95 1.78 1.62 -6.82
CA LEU A 95 0.40 2.10 -6.80
C LEU A 95 0.00 2.64 -5.42
N LEU A 96 0.42 1.97 -4.35
CA LEU A 96 0.18 2.40 -2.97
C LEU A 96 0.85 3.75 -2.67
N THR A 97 2.03 4.03 -3.22
CA THR A 97 2.69 5.33 -3.03
C THR A 97 1.81 6.47 -3.54
N ILE A 98 1.13 6.27 -4.68
CA ILE A 98 0.17 7.24 -5.21
C ILE A 98 -1.02 7.38 -4.25
N ALA A 99 -1.62 6.27 -3.85
CA ALA A 99 -2.80 6.24 -2.98
C ALA A 99 -2.54 6.87 -1.60
N THR A 100 -1.37 6.64 -1.01
CA THR A 100 -1.04 7.10 0.36
C THR A 100 -0.44 8.51 0.42
N SER A 101 -0.07 9.10 -0.72
CA SER A 101 0.52 10.44 -0.79
C SER A 101 -0.37 11.52 -0.17
N LEU A 102 -1.69 11.41 -0.32
CA LEU A 102 -2.64 12.33 0.31
C LEU A 102 -2.48 12.35 1.84
N GLY A 103 -2.15 11.22 2.44
CA GLY A 103 -1.97 11.08 3.89
C GLY A 103 -0.89 12.03 4.44
N THR A 104 0.19 12.24 3.70
CA THR A 104 1.30 13.11 4.13
C THR A 104 0.87 14.58 4.26
N VAL A 105 -0.08 15.01 3.42
CA VAL A 105 -0.61 16.39 3.42
C VAL A 105 -1.77 16.55 4.41
N MET A 106 -2.64 15.54 4.50
CA MET A 106 -3.85 15.64 5.32
C MET A 106 -3.60 15.40 6.81
N MET A 107 -2.63 14.56 7.17
CA MET A 107 -2.31 14.27 8.57
C MET A 107 -2.00 15.54 9.39
N PRO A 108 -1.11 16.46 8.99
CA PRO A 108 -0.85 17.70 9.74
C PRO A 108 -2.07 18.63 9.80
N ARG A 109 -2.87 18.69 8.73
CA ARG A 109 -4.11 19.48 8.69
C ARG A 109 -5.14 18.99 9.69
N ILE A 110 -5.35 17.68 9.74
CA ILE A 110 -6.27 17.06 10.69
C ILE A 110 -5.75 17.23 12.11
N ALA A 111 -4.44 17.08 12.35
CA ALA A 111 -3.84 17.29 13.66
C ALA A 111 -4.07 18.72 14.20
N SER A 112 -3.80 19.74 13.39
CA SER A 112 -4.00 21.16 13.78
C SER A 112 -5.49 21.48 14.00
N THR A 113 -6.37 21.00 13.14
CA THR A 113 -7.83 21.20 13.26
C THR A 113 -8.41 20.48 14.47
N PHE A 114 -7.91 19.30 14.78
CA PHE A 114 -8.29 18.56 15.99
C PHE A 114 -7.83 19.27 17.25
N ALA A 115 -6.60 19.81 17.25
CA ALA A 115 -6.05 20.58 18.38
C ALA A 115 -6.84 21.88 18.65
N SER A 116 -7.41 22.50 17.61
CA SER A 116 -8.30 23.67 17.75
C SER A 116 -9.73 23.32 18.22
N GLY A 117 -10.05 22.03 18.42
CA GLY A 117 -11.35 21.58 18.89
C GLY A 117 -12.44 21.48 17.81
N ASN A 118 -12.16 21.79 16.55
CA ASN A 118 -13.14 21.82 15.46
C ASN A 118 -13.40 20.42 14.88
N LYS A 119 -14.19 19.62 15.61
CA LYS A 119 -14.55 18.25 15.22
C LYS A 119 -15.33 18.17 13.90
N GLN A 120 -16.16 19.17 13.61
CA GLN A 120 -16.95 19.20 12.38
C GLN A 120 -16.04 19.31 11.16
N LYS A 121 -15.05 20.19 11.20
CA LYS A 121 -14.09 20.36 10.10
C LYS A 121 -13.17 19.13 9.94
N VAL A 122 -12.80 18.45 11.03
CA VAL A 122 -12.11 17.16 10.97
C VAL A 122 -12.93 16.14 10.19
N ARG A 123 -14.24 16.03 10.48
CA ARG A 123 -15.16 15.12 9.76
C ARG A 123 -15.27 15.47 8.28
N GLU A 124 -15.33 16.76 7.94
CA GLU A 124 -15.34 17.22 6.55
C GLU A 124 -14.07 16.81 5.80
N TYR A 125 -12.90 17.02 6.41
CA TYR A 125 -11.62 16.58 5.83
C TYR A 125 -11.58 15.06 5.61
N MET A 126 -12.10 14.29 6.56
CA MET A 126 -12.16 12.83 6.43
C MET A 126 -13.06 12.40 5.26
N ASN A 127 -14.26 13.00 5.15
CA ASN A 127 -15.19 12.68 4.05
C ASN A 127 -14.59 13.01 2.68
N ASN A 128 -13.93 14.16 2.58
CA ASN A 128 -13.25 14.57 1.35
C ASN A 128 -12.07 13.63 1.02
N SER A 129 -11.28 13.23 2.03
CA SER A 129 -10.20 12.25 1.86
C SER A 129 -10.71 10.90 1.39
N PHE A 130 -11.79 10.38 1.99
CA PHE A 130 -12.41 9.12 1.54
C PHE A 130 -12.88 9.20 0.09
N THR A 131 -13.61 10.27 -0.26
CA THR A 131 -14.11 10.46 -1.62
C THR A 131 -12.97 10.49 -2.63
N PHE A 132 -11.91 11.26 -2.33
CA PHE A 132 -10.75 11.37 -3.19
C PHE A 132 -10.00 10.04 -3.32
N ILE A 133 -9.78 9.34 -2.21
CA ILE A 133 -9.08 8.06 -2.23
C ILE A 133 -9.88 7.03 -3.01
N ILE A 134 -11.19 6.90 -2.79
CA ILE A 134 -12.03 5.94 -3.53
C ILE A 134 -11.98 6.24 -5.04
N MET A 135 -12.09 7.52 -5.43
CA MET A 135 -11.95 7.97 -6.81
C MET A 135 -10.61 7.53 -7.43
N LEU A 136 -9.52 7.53 -6.64
CA LEU A 136 -8.18 7.23 -7.13
C LEU A 136 -7.87 5.73 -7.14
N VAL A 137 -8.21 5.01 -6.05
CA VAL A 137 -7.76 3.61 -5.87
C VAL A 137 -8.56 2.61 -6.69
N LEU A 138 -9.82 2.90 -7.01
CA LEU A 138 -10.63 1.99 -7.83
C LEU A 138 -10.09 1.84 -9.25
N PRO A 139 -9.82 2.92 -10.01
CA PRO A 139 -9.23 2.78 -11.34
C PRO A 139 -7.80 2.21 -11.28
N LEU A 140 -7.01 2.47 -10.23
CA LEU A 140 -5.70 1.85 -10.06
C LEU A 140 -5.80 0.33 -9.87
N MET A 141 -6.74 -0.15 -9.04
CA MET A 141 -6.97 -1.57 -8.83
C MET A 141 -7.41 -2.26 -10.13
N PHE A 142 -8.47 -1.79 -10.75
CA PHE A 142 -9.00 -2.39 -11.98
C PHE A 142 -8.05 -2.21 -13.16
N GLY A 143 -7.33 -1.08 -13.24
CA GLY A 143 -6.35 -0.81 -14.28
C GLY A 143 -5.20 -1.82 -14.27
N ILE A 144 -4.60 -2.09 -13.09
CA ILE A 144 -3.51 -3.07 -13.02
C ILE A 144 -3.99 -4.49 -13.35
N ILE A 145 -5.21 -4.86 -12.95
CA ILE A 145 -5.79 -6.17 -13.32
C ILE A 145 -5.90 -6.27 -14.84
N SER A 146 -6.45 -5.26 -15.51
CA SER A 146 -6.68 -5.27 -16.96
C SER A 146 -5.38 -5.39 -17.76
N ILE A 147 -4.33 -4.65 -17.38
CA ILE A 147 -3.08 -4.62 -18.15
C ILE A 147 -2.11 -5.73 -17.78
N SER A 148 -2.33 -6.45 -16.67
CA SER A 148 -1.34 -7.40 -16.10
C SER A 148 -0.90 -8.49 -17.07
N ASN A 149 -1.81 -9.00 -17.91
CA ASN A 149 -1.53 -10.05 -18.89
C ASN A 149 -0.50 -9.62 -19.95
N ASN A 150 -0.53 -8.37 -20.37
CA ASN A 150 0.40 -7.81 -21.36
C ASN A 150 1.62 -7.19 -20.69
N PHE A 151 1.42 -6.57 -19.50
CA PHE A 151 2.47 -5.88 -18.77
C PHE A 151 3.55 -6.84 -18.27
N VAL A 152 3.15 -7.97 -17.67
CA VAL A 152 4.11 -8.90 -17.06
C VAL A 152 5.07 -9.51 -18.08
N PRO A 153 4.61 -10.08 -19.22
CA PRO A 153 5.53 -10.60 -20.23
C PRO A 153 6.41 -9.51 -20.86
N LEU A 154 5.88 -8.31 -21.06
CA LEU A 154 6.62 -7.19 -21.63
C LEU A 154 7.72 -6.69 -20.70
N PHE A 155 7.42 -6.56 -19.41
CA PHE A 155 8.30 -5.92 -18.43
C PHE A 155 9.30 -6.91 -17.80
N TYR A 156 8.85 -8.13 -17.47
CA TYR A 156 9.66 -9.14 -16.80
C TYR A 156 10.14 -10.26 -17.73
N GLY A 157 9.54 -10.46 -18.89
CA GLY A 157 9.85 -11.55 -19.82
C GLY A 157 9.08 -12.84 -19.53
N ALA A 158 9.30 -13.86 -20.39
CA ALA A 158 8.52 -15.10 -20.43
C ALA A 158 8.59 -15.96 -19.15
N GLY A 159 9.63 -15.83 -18.33
CA GLY A 159 9.82 -16.63 -17.11
C GLY A 159 8.93 -16.18 -15.92
N TYR A 160 8.24 -15.05 -16.02
CA TYR A 160 7.53 -14.42 -14.91
C TYR A 160 6.01 -14.54 -14.98
N GLY A 161 5.46 -15.50 -15.73
CA GLY A 161 4.01 -15.67 -15.91
C GLY A 161 3.22 -15.77 -14.60
N LYS A 162 3.80 -16.32 -13.53
CA LYS A 162 3.19 -16.38 -12.19
C LYS A 162 2.96 -15.01 -11.55
N VAL A 163 3.66 -13.96 -11.97
CA VAL A 163 3.47 -12.60 -11.43
C VAL A 163 2.08 -12.05 -11.80
N THR A 164 1.54 -12.40 -12.98
CA THR A 164 0.21 -11.96 -13.42
C THR A 164 -0.91 -12.31 -12.43
N PRO A 165 -1.15 -13.59 -12.08
CA PRO A 165 -2.19 -13.91 -11.11
C PRO A 165 -1.91 -13.30 -9.72
N LEU A 166 -0.65 -13.16 -9.33
CA LEU A 166 -0.29 -12.51 -8.06
C LEU A 166 -0.67 -11.03 -8.05
N LEU A 167 -0.46 -10.30 -9.16
CA LEU A 167 -0.89 -8.91 -9.31
C LEU A 167 -2.41 -8.79 -9.22
N CYS A 168 -3.15 -9.67 -9.89
CA CYS A 168 -4.61 -9.69 -9.83
C CYS A 168 -5.12 -9.91 -8.40
N ILE A 169 -4.53 -10.88 -7.68
CA ILE A 169 -4.94 -11.19 -6.30
C ILE A 169 -4.55 -10.07 -5.34
N LEU A 170 -3.37 -9.48 -5.48
CA LEU A 170 -2.88 -8.43 -4.60
C LEU A 170 -3.48 -7.04 -4.89
N SER A 171 -4.05 -6.81 -6.07
CA SER A 171 -4.57 -5.49 -6.47
C SER A 171 -5.63 -4.91 -5.51
N PRO A 172 -6.55 -5.68 -4.86
CA PRO A 172 -7.49 -5.14 -3.87
C PRO A 172 -6.81 -4.46 -2.67
N ILE A 173 -5.55 -4.80 -2.39
CA ILE A 173 -4.77 -4.16 -1.33
C ILE A 173 -4.67 -2.64 -1.55
N VAL A 174 -4.63 -2.20 -2.81
CA VAL A 174 -4.58 -0.76 -3.15
C VAL A 174 -5.80 -0.03 -2.58
N VAL A 175 -6.98 -0.64 -2.68
CA VAL A 175 -8.23 -0.10 -2.11
C VAL A 175 -8.20 -0.19 -0.58
N LEU A 176 -7.86 -1.34 -0.03
CA LEU A 176 -7.87 -1.59 1.41
C LEU A 176 -6.88 -0.67 2.15
N ILE A 177 -5.63 -0.60 1.68
CA ILE A 177 -4.63 0.28 2.28
C ILE A 177 -4.95 1.75 2.01
N GLY A 178 -5.52 2.10 0.86
CA GLY A 178 -6.00 3.45 0.61
C GLY A 178 -7.02 3.90 1.66
N LEU A 179 -8.02 3.06 1.94
CA LEU A 179 -9.05 3.33 2.95
C LEU A 179 -8.48 3.32 4.37
N SER A 180 -7.63 2.34 4.71
CA SER A 180 -7.01 2.26 6.03
C SER A 180 -5.99 3.38 6.27
N ASN A 181 -5.39 3.94 5.24
CA ASN A 181 -4.57 5.15 5.35
C ASN A 181 -5.39 6.36 5.81
N VAL A 182 -6.61 6.54 5.26
CA VAL A 182 -7.51 7.64 5.68
C VAL A 182 -7.93 7.44 7.14
N THR A 183 -8.37 6.24 7.51
CA THR A 183 -8.81 5.96 8.90
C THR A 183 -7.66 5.96 9.89
N GLY A 184 -6.57 5.29 9.56
CA GLY A 184 -5.42 5.10 10.44
C GLY A 184 -4.49 6.30 10.49
N THR A 185 -3.82 6.58 9.37
CA THR A 185 -2.75 7.58 9.32
C THR A 185 -3.28 9.01 9.36
N GLN A 186 -4.38 9.29 8.65
CA GLN A 186 -4.92 10.64 8.59
C GLN A 186 -5.84 10.98 9.77
N PHE A 187 -6.46 9.99 10.43
CA PHE A 187 -7.39 10.23 11.52
C PHE A 187 -6.91 9.70 12.87
N LEU A 188 -6.75 8.39 13.04
CA LEU A 188 -6.44 7.79 14.35
C LEU A 188 -5.12 8.30 14.96
N LEU A 189 -4.08 8.45 14.15
CA LEU A 189 -2.78 8.94 14.64
C LEU A 189 -2.83 10.40 15.08
N PRO A 190 -3.29 11.37 14.26
CA PRO A 190 -3.30 12.78 14.64
C PRO A 190 -4.35 13.12 15.72
N THR A 191 -5.37 12.31 15.90
CA THR A 191 -6.39 12.50 16.96
C THR A 191 -6.05 11.80 18.28
N LYS A 192 -4.77 11.37 18.45
CA LYS A 192 -4.26 10.71 19.67
C LYS A 192 -4.95 9.37 19.98
N GLN A 193 -5.44 8.66 18.96
CA GLN A 193 -6.07 7.35 19.12
C GLN A 193 -5.14 6.20 18.66
N GLN A 194 -3.82 6.31 18.93
CA GLN A 194 -2.81 5.35 18.51
C GLN A 194 -3.10 3.92 18.93
N ASN A 195 -3.73 3.74 20.11
CA ASN A 195 -4.09 2.39 20.59
C ASN A 195 -5.08 1.68 19.66
N LYS A 196 -6.04 2.40 19.09
CA LYS A 196 -6.99 1.84 18.10
C LYS A 196 -6.27 1.46 16.81
N TYR A 197 -5.36 2.32 16.36
CA TYR A 197 -4.52 2.03 15.20
C TYR A 197 -3.66 0.79 15.43
N THR A 198 -2.93 0.73 16.55
CA THR A 198 -2.09 -0.41 16.92
C THR A 198 -2.89 -1.72 17.00
N LEU A 199 -4.08 -1.68 17.63
CA LEU A 199 -4.95 -2.84 17.72
C LEU A 199 -5.33 -3.38 16.35
N SER A 200 -5.72 -2.50 15.41
CA SER A 200 -6.08 -2.92 14.05
C SER A 200 -4.92 -3.59 13.31
N VAL A 201 -3.71 -3.05 13.44
CA VAL A 201 -2.51 -3.59 12.81
C VAL A 201 -2.11 -4.94 13.42
N ILE A 202 -2.22 -5.10 14.75
CA ILE A 202 -1.95 -6.37 15.43
C ILE A 202 -2.94 -7.45 14.98
N ILE A 203 -4.24 -7.12 14.85
CA ILE A 203 -5.25 -8.06 14.33
C ILE A 203 -4.86 -8.49 12.91
N GLY A 204 -4.51 -7.55 12.04
CA GLY A 204 -4.03 -7.86 10.70
C GLY A 204 -2.81 -8.78 10.69
N ALA A 205 -1.82 -8.52 11.55
CA ALA A 205 -0.61 -9.35 11.65
C ALA A 205 -0.92 -10.78 12.11
N ILE A 206 -1.82 -10.96 13.08
CA ILE A 206 -2.25 -12.29 13.55
C ILE A 206 -2.99 -13.03 12.43
N VAL A 207 -3.91 -12.37 11.73
CA VAL A 207 -4.67 -12.95 10.61
C VAL A 207 -3.71 -13.36 9.49
N ASN A 208 -2.78 -12.48 9.11
CA ASN A 208 -1.78 -12.75 8.08
C ASN A 208 -0.93 -13.98 8.43
N PHE A 209 -0.34 -14.00 9.64
CA PHE A 209 0.49 -15.10 10.08
C PHE A 209 -0.25 -16.44 10.09
N THR A 210 -1.45 -16.46 10.65
CA THR A 210 -2.27 -17.69 10.75
C THR A 210 -2.65 -18.22 9.36
N LEU A 211 -3.08 -17.35 8.47
CA LEU A 211 -3.45 -17.75 7.10
C LEU A 211 -2.24 -18.17 6.29
N ASN A 212 -1.09 -17.53 6.46
CA ASN A 212 0.15 -17.92 5.78
C ASN A 212 0.58 -19.33 6.14
N LEU A 213 0.49 -19.74 7.41
CA LEU A 213 0.82 -21.11 7.85
C LEU A 213 -0.01 -22.18 7.12
N ILE A 214 -1.23 -21.85 6.75
CA ILE A 214 -2.17 -22.77 6.10
C ILE A 214 -2.06 -22.69 4.57
N LEU A 215 -2.12 -21.45 4.03
CA LEU A 215 -2.28 -21.21 2.60
C LEU A 215 -0.97 -21.35 1.83
N ILE A 216 0.18 -20.97 2.41
CA ILE A 216 1.46 -21.10 1.72
C ILE A 216 1.77 -22.57 1.43
N LYS A 217 1.49 -23.48 2.36
CA LYS A 217 1.70 -24.93 2.16
C LYS A 217 0.92 -25.49 0.98
N LYS A 218 -0.26 -24.94 0.67
CA LYS A 218 -1.16 -25.43 -0.38
C LYS A 218 -0.97 -24.69 -1.71
N PHE A 219 -0.72 -23.40 -1.66
CA PHE A 219 -0.80 -22.51 -2.83
C PHE A 219 0.45 -21.64 -3.03
N ALA A 220 1.54 -21.86 -2.27
CA ALA A 220 2.80 -21.13 -2.36
C ALA A 220 2.58 -19.60 -2.32
N SER A 221 3.14 -18.83 -3.27
CA SER A 221 3.01 -17.37 -3.35
C SER A 221 1.57 -16.87 -3.53
N ILE A 222 0.71 -17.64 -4.19
CA ILE A 222 -0.72 -17.35 -4.30
C ILE A 222 -1.37 -17.38 -2.91
N GLY A 223 -1.02 -18.38 -2.10
CA GLY A 223 -1.50 -18.49 -0.72
C GLY A 223 -1.10 -17.29 0.15
N ALA A 224 0.14 -16.84 0.05
CA ALA A 224 0.60 -15.63 0.72
C ALA A 224 -0.15 -14.38 0.25
N SER A 225 -0.40 -14.26 -1.07
CA SER A 225 -1.14 -13.12 -1.63
C SER A 225 -2.58 -13.05 -1.08
N ILE A 226 -3.28 -14.18 -1.00
CA ILE A 226 -4.62 -14.25 -0.42
C ILE A 226 -4.58 -13.90 1.07
N ALA A 227 -3.61 -14.44 1.83
CA ALA A 227 -3.44 -14.14 3.25
C ALA A 227 -3.23 -12.63 3.50
N THR A 228 -2.40 -11.99 2.68
CA THR A 228 -2.13 -10.54 2.78
C THR A 228 -3.39 -9.72 2.48
N VAL A 229 -4.17 -10.06 1.45
CA VAL A 229 -5.43 -9.37 1.14
C VAL A 229 -6.43 -9.48 2.31
N ILE A 230 -6.60 -10.67 2.88
CA ILE A 230 -7.51 -10.89 4.01
C ILE A 230 -7.01 -10.17 5.26
N ALA A 231 -5.71 -10.12 5.49
CA ALA A 231 -5.12 -9.38 6.59
C ALA A 231 -5.39 -7.87 6.48
N GLU A 232 -5.16 -7.26 5.30
CA GLU A 232 -5.45 -5.84 5.07
C GLU A 232 -6.95 -5.53 5.15
N LEU A 233 -7.80 -6.46 4.69
CA LEU A 233 -9.24 -6.37 4.88
C LEU A 233 -9.60 -6.35 6.37
N SER A 234 -8.98 -7.20 7.18
CA SER A 234 -9.17 -7.25 8.63
C SER A 234 -8.75 -5.95 9.32
N VAL A 235 -7.60 -5.37 8.92
CA VAL A 235 -7.15 -4.05 9.40
C VAL A 235 -8.19 -3.00 9.09
N THR A 236 -8.60 -2.93 7.81
CA THR A 236 -9.56 -1.92 7.33
C THR A 236 -10.90 -2.02 8.04
N ILE A 237 -11.47 -3.22 8.12
CA ILE A 237 -12.74 -3.46 8.83
C ILE A 237 -12.62 -3.07 10.30
N THR A 238 -11.55 -3.49 10.99
CA THR A 238 -11.33 -3.16 12.40
C THR A 238 -11.28 -1.64 12.61
N GLN A 239 -10.55 -0.92 11.76
CA GLN A 239 -10.50 0.54 11.83
C GLN A 239 -11.88 1.17 11.64
N PHE A 240 -12.66 0.76 10.63
CA PHE A 240 -14.02 1.26 10.43
C PHE A 240 -14.94 1.00 11.62
N ILE A 241 -14.86 -0.17 12.24
CA ILE A 241 -15.62 -0.50 13.45
C ILE A 241 -15.24 0.45 14.61
N LEU A 242 -13.92 0.68 14.79
CA LEU A 242 -13.42 1.51 15.88
C LEU A 242 -13.75 3.00 15.76
N ILE A 243 -13.93 3.50 14.52
CA ILE A 243 -14.25 4.92 14.25
C ILE A 243 -15.73 5.16 13.89
N ARG A 244 -16.60 4.15 13.94
CA ARG A 244 -18.00 4.22 13.47
C ARG A 244 -18.83 5.35 14.09
N LYS A 245 -18.48 5.81 15.29
CA LYS A 245 -19.15 6.91 15.99
C LYS A 245 -18.62 8.29 15.56
N GLU A 246 -17.41 8.34 15.03
CA GLU A 246 -16.72 9.58 14.67
C GLU A 246 -16.88 9.93 13.19
N VAL A 247 -16.98 8.90 12.33
CA VAL A 247 -17.09 9.04 10.87
C VAL A 247 -18.25 8.22 10.34
N GLN A 248 -19.10 8.86 9.56
CA GLN A 248 -20.24 8.21 8.89
C GLN A 248 -19.78 7.51 7.59
N ALA A 249 -18.99 6.45 7.73
CA ALA A 249 -18.41 5.73 6.60
C ALA A 249 -19.46 5.27 5.56
N LEU A 250 -20.65 4.85 6.00
CA LEU A 250 -21.74 4.42 5.12
C LEU A 250 -22.22 5.52 4.18
N GLU A 251 -22.27 6.79 4.62
CA GLU A 251 -22.65 7.91 3.76
C GLU A 251 -21.60 8.18 2.67
N VAL A 252 -20.30 7.99 3.01
CA VAL A 252 -19.21 8.13 2.05
C VAL A 252 -19.33 7.07 0.97
N PHE A 253 -19.54 5.81 1.34
CA PHE A 253 -19.72 4.71 0.38
C PHE A 253 -20.95 4.91 -0.50
N LYS A 254 -22.08 5.37 0.08
CA LYS A 254 -23.28 5.73 -0.69
C LYS A 254 -23.04 6.84 -1.72
N LYS A 255 -22.20 7.82 -1.41
CA LYS A 255 -21.85 8.90 -2.34
C LYS A 255 -20.79 8.47 -3.38
N SER A 256 -20.05 7.43 -3.09
CA SER A 256 -18.94 6.97 -3.91
C SER A 256 -19.30 5.87 -4.91
N TYR A 257 -20.57 5.42 -4.97
CA TYR A 257 -21.01 4.36 -5.89
C TYR A 257 -20.73 4.67 -7.36
N LYS A 258 -20.78 5.94 -7.74
CA LYS A 258 -20.47 6.41 -9.10
C LYS A 258 -19.04 6.06 -9.52
N TYR A 259 -18.07 6.16 -8.60
CA TYR A 259 -16.67 5.79 -8.87
C TYR A 259 -16.52 4.29 -9.11
N MET A 260 -17.30 3.48 -8.38
CA MET A 260 -17.33 2.02 -8.60
C MET A 260 -17.90 1.68 -9.97
N ILE A 261 -19.03 2.29 -10.35
CA ILE A 261 -19.65 2.08 -11.67
C ILE A 261 -18.69 2.50 -12.77
N ALA A 262 -18.09 3.69 -12.68
CA ALA A 262 -17.12 4.16 -13.65
C ALA A 262 -15.92 3.22 -13.79
N ALA A 263 -15.40 2.71 -12.66
CA ALA A 263 -14.28 1.78 -12.65
C ALA A 263 -14.63 0.42 -13.25
N ILE A 264 -15.86 -0.08 -13.02
CA ILE A 264 -16.33 -1.33 -13.64
C ILE A 264 -16.50 -1.16 -15.16
N ILE A 265 -17.11 -0.06 -15.62
CA ILE A 265 -17.24 0.23 -17.05
C ILE A 265 -15.85 0.32 -17.71
N MET A 266 -14.94 1.08 -17.08
CA MET A 266 -13.55 1.17 -17.50
C MET A 266 -12.90 -0.22 -17.63
N PHE A 267 -13.06 -1.08 -16.63
CA PHE A 267 -12.50 -2.43 -16.60
C PHE A 267 -13.04 -3.30 -17.75
N ILE A 268 -14.36 -3.29 -17.98
CA ILE A 268 -14.99 -4.05 -19.07
C ILE A 268 -14.46 -3.57 -20.42
N CYS A 269 -14.42 -2.27 -20.66
CA CYS A 269 -13.94 -1.70 -21.92
C CYS A 269 -12.44 -1.99 -22.12
N SER A 270 -11.63 -1.92 -21.07
CA SER A 270 -10.20 -2.22 -21.12
C SER A 270 -9.93 -3.68 -21.51
N ASN A 271 -10.66 -4.63 -20.95
CA ASN A 271 -10.54 -6.05 -21.32
C ASN A 271 -11.03 -6.33 -22.76
N PHE A 272 -12.03 -5.59 -23.24
CA PHE A 272 -12.49 -5.71 -24.62
C PHE A 272 -11.39 -5.26 -25.61
N ILE A 273 -10.65 -4.20 -25.29
CA ILE A 273 -9.51 -3.74 -26.09
C ILE A 273 -8.42 -4.82 -26.17
N ASP A 274 -8.17 -5.52 -25.05
CA ASP A 274 -7.19 -6.60 -25.00
C ASP A 274 -7.48 -7.72 -25.99
N CYS A 275 -8.75 -8.07 -26.16
CA CYS A 275 -9.18 -9.09 -27.12
C CYS A 275 -8.97 -8.68 -28.61
N LEU A 276 -8.87 -7.38 -28.89
CA LEU A 276 -8.76 -6.86 -30.26
C LEU A 276 -7.31 -6.66 -30.73
N ILE A 277 -6.35 -6.61 -29.81
CA ILE A 277 -4.98 -6.17 -30.11
C ILE A 277 -3.99 -7.26 -29.71
N SER A 278 -3.23 -7.77 -30.65
CA SER A 278 -2.23 -8.82 -30.44
C SER A 278 -0.85 -8.31 -29.94
N SER A 279 -0.59 -7.01 -30.03
CA SER A 279 0.68 -6.41 -29.61
C SER A 279 0.61 -5.96 -28.15
N ASN A 280 1.41 -6.55 -27.27
CA ASN A 280 1.43 -6.25 -25.85
C ASN A 280 1.66 -4.76 -25.53
N LEU A 281 2.61 -4.11 -26.22
CA LEU A 281 2.93 -2.70 -25.97
C LEU A 281 1.80 -1.77 -26.42
N LEU A 282 1.24 -1.99 -27.61
CA LEU A 282 0.13 -1.19 -28.13
C LEU A 282 -1.14 -1.40 -27.29
N SER A 283 -1.39 -2.65 -26.88
CA SER A 283 -2.52 -3.00 -26.02
C SER A 283 -2.44 -2.24 -24.68
N ILE A 284 -1.29 -2.25 -23.99
CA ILE A 284 -1.12 -1.52 -22.73
C ILE A 284 -1.35 -0.02 -22.90
N PHE A 285 -0.77 0.57 -23.96
CA PHE A 285 -0.92 2.00 -24.22
C PHE A 285 -2.38 2.39 -24.46
N LEU A 286 -3.07 1.64 -25.32
CA LEU A 286 -4.48 1.90 -25.64
C LEU A 286 -5.40 1.59 -24.46
N GLN A 287 -5.20 0.46 -23.77
CA GLN A 287 -5.94 0.13 -22.56
C GLN A 287 -5.83 1.24 -21.51
N THR A 288 -4.61 1.73 -21.24
CA THR A 288 -4.39 2.77 -20.24
C THR A 288 -5.03 4.10 -20.66
N SER A 289 -4.80 4.53 -21.91
CA SER A 289 -5.31 5.82 -22.42
C SER A 289 -6.83 5.84 -22.47
N ILE A 290 -7.44 4.80 -23.01
CA ILE A 290 -8.90 4.70 -23.12
C ILE A 290 -9.54 4.51 -21.75
N SER A 291 -8.89 3.75 -20.85
CA SER A 291 -9.34 3.60 -19.46
C SER A 291 -9.44 4.95 -18.74
N ILE A 292 -8.44 5.80 -18.89
CA ILE A 292 -8.44 7.15 -18.30
C ILE A 292 -9.61 7.96 -18.86
N ILE A 293 -9.77 7.97 -20.18
CA ILE A 293 -10.83 8.72 -20.85
C ILE A 293 -12.21 8.24 -20.41
N ILE A 294 -12.45 6.93 -20.38
CA ILE A 294 -13.73 6.34 -19.97
C ILE A 294 -14.01 6.66 -18.50
N TYR A 295 -13.03 6.45 -17.63
CA TYR A 295 -13.22 6.67 -16.19
C TYR A 295 -13.65 8.09 -15.90
N PHE A 296 -12.91 9.08 -16.38
CA PHE A 296 -13.24 10.49 -16.18
C PHE A 296 -14.42 10.98 -17.02
N GLY A 297 -14.72 10.34 -18.15
CA GLY A 297 -15.88 10.68 -18.96
C GLY A 297 -17.22 10.20 -18.39
N VAL A 298 -17.21 9.16 -17.56
CA VAL A 298 -18.40 8.63 -16.86
C VAL A 298 -18.67 9.39 -15.56
N LEU A 299 -17.67 10.05 -14.95
CA LEU A 299 -17.79 10.80 -13.69
C LEU A 299 -18.34 12.20 -13.88
#